data_65cbc4c228abe5122ac973a500fad631
#
_entry.id   65cbc4c228abe5122ac973a500fad631
#
_cell.length_a   1.000
_cell.length_b   1.000
_cell.length_c   1.000
_cell.angle_alpha   90.00
_cell.angle_beta   90.00
_cell.angle_gamma   90.00
#
_symmetry.space_group_name_H-M   'P 1'
#
loop_
_entity.id
_entity.type
_entity.pdbx_description
1 polymer ?
#
loop_
_entity_poly.entity_id
_entity_poly.type
_entity_poly.pdbx_seq_one_letter_code
_entity_poly.pdbx_strand_id
1 'polypeptide(L)' 'MNSNRKESDLYMSKIDVPIWEKYMLTIEEASAYFRIGESKLRRFVEEHKDSNWIFLNGNRIQIKRKQFEKIIDKISTI' A
#
# COMPACT_ATOMS: atom_id res chain seq x y z
N MET A 1 -6.17 7.86 29.73
CA MET A 1 -6.41 7.55 28.99
C MET A 1 -7.40 7.70 28.84
N ASN A 2 -7.60 8.02 28.53
CA ASN A 2 -8.54 8.13 28.29
C ASN A 2 -9.19 7.23 27.95
N SER A 3 -9.63 6.86 28.60
CA SER A 3 -10.32 5.87 28.36
C SER A 3 -11.29 6.13 27.44
N ASN A 4 -11.63 7.26 27.27
CA ASN A 4 -12.55 7.44 26.32
C ASN A 4 -11.91 7.41 25.07
N ARG A 5 -10.67 7.28 25.04
CA ARG A 5 -10.15 6.87 23.91
C ARG A 5 -10.88 5.71 23.62
N LYS A 6 -11.41 5.55 22.51
CA LYS A 6 -12.20 4.49 22.26
C LYS A 6 -11.43 3.27 22.31
N GLU A 7 -12.03 2.24 22.79
CA GLU A 7 -11.43 0.97 22.77
C GLU A 7 -11.02 0.61 21.38
N SER A 8 -11.79 1.00 20.37
CA SER A 8 -11.47 0.69 19.01
C SER A 8 -10.17 1.36 18.59
N ASP A 9 -9.89 2.55 19.07
CA ASP A 9 -8.65 3.21 18.73
C ASP A 9 -7.46 2.51 19.34
N LEU A 10 -7.60 2.09 20.58
CA LEU A 10 -6.52 1.36 21.23
C LEU A 10 -6.27 0.03 20.54
N TYR A 11 -7.36 -0.60 20.16
CA TYR A 11 -7.29 -1.88 19.51
C TYR A 11 -6.58 -1.75 18.16
N MET A 12 -6.92 -0.73 17.40
CA MET A 12 -6.28 -0.50 16.12
C MET A 12 -4.79 -0.26 16.28
N SER A 13 -4.40 0.46 17.32
CA SER A 13 -2.98 0.67 17.55
C SER A 13 -2.26 -0.63 17.80
N LYS A 14 -2.92 -1.53 18.51
CA LYS A 14 -2.29 -2.78 18.86
C LYS A 14 -2.10 -3.69 17.67
N ILE A 15 -2.91 -3.52 16.64
CA ILE A 15 -2.78 -4.37 15.48
C ILE A 15 -2.23 -3.60 14.31
N ASP A 16 -1.55 -2.51 14.59
CA ASP A 16 -0.89 -1.76 13.54
C ASP A 16 0.29 -2.56 13.03
N VAL A 17 0.37 -2.72 11.75
CA VAL A 17 1.39 -3.56 11.12
C VAL A 17 2.40 -2.67 10.41
N PRO A 18 3.69 -2.91 10.57
CA PRO A 18 4.68 -2.13 9.83
C PRO A 18 4.48 -2.29 8.33
N ILE A 19 4.83 -1.27 7.59
CA ILE A 19 4.63 -1.29 6.15
C ILE A 19 5.24 -2.53 5.51
N TRP A 20 6.45 -2.91 5.92
CA TRP A 20 7.14 -4.02 5.27
C TRP A 20 6.53 -5.38 5.60
N GLU A 21 5.54 -5.41 6.48
CA GLU A 21 4.83 -6.63 6.80
C GLU A 21 3.40 -6.61 6.30
N LYS A 22 2.95 -5.50 5.77
CA LYS A 22 1.57 -5.40 5.30
C LYS A 22 1.39 -6.17 4.00
N TYR A 23 0.25 -6.81 3.89
CA TYR A 23 -0.07 -7.52 2.66
C TYR A 23 -0.38 -6.53 1.55
N MET A 24 -1.14 -5.50 1.87
CA MET A 24 -1.50 -4.47 0.90
C MET A 24 -1.10 -3.11 1.40
N LEU A 25 -0.69 -2.25 0.48
CA LEU A 25 -0.23 -0.91 0.80
C LEU A 25 -1.11 0.11 0.12
N THR A 26 -1.30 1.25 0.77
CA THR A 26 -1.88 2.40 0.09
C THR A 26 -0.84 2.92 -0.90
N ILE A 27 -1.27 3.83 -1.77
CA ILE A 27 -0.32 4.45 -2.71
C ILE A 27 0.78 5.17 -1.94
N GLU A 28 0.42 5.86 -0.87
CA GLU A 28 1.41 6.57 -0.08
C GLU A 28 2.43 5.63 0.55
N GLU A 29 1.94 4.54 1.11
CA GLU A 29 2.82 3.56 1.72
C GLU A 29 3.73 2.92 0.68
N ALA A 30 3.16 2.59 -0.47
CA ALA A 30 3.94 1.97 -1.53
C ALA A 30 4.99 2.93 -2.06
N SER A 31 4.64 4.20 -2.17
CA SER A 31 5.59 5.22 -2.60
C SER A 31 6.79 5.25 -1.66
N ALA A 32 6.54 5.21 -0.37
CA ALA A 32 7.61 5.22 0.61
C ALA A 32 8.42 3.93 0.58
N TYR A 33 7.73 2.81 0.53
CA TYR A 33 8.38 1.50 0.59
C TYR A 33 9.24 1.23 -0.64
N PHE A 34 8.72 1.54 -1.81
CA PHE A 34 9.42 1.26 -3.06
C PHE A 34 10.28 2.43 -3.52
N ARG A 35 10.18 3.56 -2.84
CA ARG A 35 10.94 4.77 -3.18
C ARG A 35 10.63 5.25 -4.58
N ILE A 36 9.35 5.27 -4.90
CA ILE A 36 8.86 5.78 -6.18
C ILE A 36 7.94 6.94 -5.85
N GLY A 37 8.13 8.08 -6.51
CA GLY A 37 7.31 9.25 -6.25
C GLY A 37 5.83 8.94 -6.42
N GLU A 38 4.99 9.55 -5.60
CA GLU A 38 3.56 9.25 -5.60
C GLU A 38 2.91 9.49 -6.95
N SER A 39 3.24 10.60 -7.58
CA SER A 39 2.63 10.92 -8.88
C SER A 39 3.00 9.90 -9.93
N LYS A 40 4.26 9.50 -9.93
CA LYS A 40 4.72 8.50 -10.88
C LYS A 40 4.04 7.15 -10.61
N LEU A 41 3.93 6.80 -9.34
CA LEU A 41 3.31 5.54 -8.98
C LEU A 41 1.83 5.55 -9.35
N ARG A 42 1.14 6.64 -9.13
CA ARG A 42 -0.27 6.73 -9.52
C ARG A 42 -0.45 6.56 -11.02
N ARG A 43 0.45 7.16 -11.79
CA ARG A 43 0.38 7.01 -13.24
C ARG A 43 0.63 5.56 -13.64
N PHE A 44 1.60 4.93 -13.01
CA PHE A 44 1.91 3.54 -13.32
C PHE A 44 0.71 2.64 -13.00
N VAL A 45 0.05 2.89 -11.87
CA VAL A 45 -1.15 2.16 -11.49
C VAL A 45 -2.25 2.35 -12.51
N GLU A 46 -2.45 3.60 -12.95
CA GLU A 46 -3.49 3.88 -13.94
C GLU A 46 -3.24 3.13 -15.24
N GLU A 47 -2.00 2.99 -15.60
CA GLU A 47 -1.64 2.31 -16.84
C GLU A 47 -1.72 0.80 -16.72
N HIS A 48 -1.85 0.28 -15.50
CA HIS A 48 -1.82 -1.17 -15.27
C HIS A 48 -2.97 -1.63 -14.38
N LYS A 49 -4.13 -1.05 -14.56
CA LYS A 49 -5.25 -1.30 -13.64
C LYS A 49 -5.70 -2.75 -13.58
N ASP A 50 -5.45 -3.51 -14.63
CA ASP A 50 -5.87 -4.90 -14.65
C ASP A 50 -4.81 -5.85 -14.12
N SER A 51 -3.73 -5.33 -13.59
CA SER A 51 -2.64 -6.17 -13.13
C SER A 51 -2.97 -6.85 -11.82
N ASN A 52 -2.35 -7.98 -11.58
CA ASN A 52 -2.63 -8.78 -10.39
C ASN A 52 -2.03 -8.19 -9.10
N TRP A 53 -1.26 -7.15 -9.21
CA TRP A 53 -0.67 -6.51 -8.03
C TRP A 53 -1.52 -5.33 -7.54
N ILE A 54 -2.63 -5.06 -8.20
CA ILE A 54 -3.52 -3.98 -7.81
C ILE A 54 -4.79 -4.58 -7.21
N PHE A 55 -5.24 -4.02 -6.11
CA PHE A 55 -6.47 -4.44 -5.47
C PHE A 55 -7.38 -3.23 -5.34
N LEU A 56 -8.60 -3.34 -5.82
CA LEU A 56 -9.57 -2.26 -5.71
C LEU A 56 -10.49 -2.56 -4.55
N ASN A 57 -10.41 -1.72 -3.54
CA ASN A 57 -11.24 -1.87 -2.35
C ASN A 57 -12.23 -0.72 -2.36
N GLY A 58 -13.37 -0.93 -2.98
CA GLY A 58 -14.31 0.13 -3.22
C GLY A 58 -13.67 1.13 -4.17
N ASN A 59 -13.58 2.38 -3.74
CA ASN A 59 -12.94 3.40 -4.56
C ASN A 59 -11.46 3.54 -4.27
N ARG A 60 -10.94 2.70 -3.39
CA ARG A 60 -9.55 2.83 -2.99
C ARG A 60 -8.68 1.87 -3.75
N ILE A 61 -7.53 2.36 -4.19
CA ILE A 61 -6.55 1.53 -4.84
C ILE A 61 -5.54 1.11 -3.81
N GLN A 62 -5.28 -0.18 -3.75
CA GLN A 62 -4.25 -0.71 -2.87
C GLN A 62 -3.32 -1.57 -3.68
N ILE A 63 -2.08 -1.68 -3.23
CA ILE A 63 -1.04 -2.39 -3.96
C ILE A 63 -0.65 -3.61 -3.14
N LYS A 64 -0.69 -4.78 -3.78
CA LYS A 64 -0.26 -6.01 -3.14
C LYS A 64 1.26 -6.00 -3.11
N ARG A 65 1.80 -5.83 -1.92
CA ARG A 65 3.22 -5.56 -1.76
C ARG A 65 4.11 -6.61 -2.43
N LYS A 66 3.86 -7.87 -2.15
CA LYS A 66 4.73 -8.92 -2.68
C LYS A 66 4.63 -9.07 -4.18
N GLN A 67 3.42 -8.96 -4.72
CA GLN A 67 3.25 -9.04 -6.15
C GLN A 67 3.92 -7.88 -6.86
N PHE A 68 3.83 -6.69 -6.28
CA PHE A 68 4.49 -5.54 -6.90
C PHE A 68 6.00 -5.63 -6.77
N GLU A 69 6.50 -6.23 -5.69
CA GLU A 69 7.93 -6.47 -5.57
C GLU A 69 8.44 -7.28 -6.76
N LYS A 70 7.67 -8.27 -7.18
CA LYS A 70 8.07 -9.09 -8.31
C LYS A 70 8.15 -8.28 -9.60
N ILE A 71 7.24 -7.34 -9.75
CA ILE A 71 7.27 -6.48 -10.94
C ILE A 71 8.49 -5.58 -10.90
N ILE A 72 8.73 -4.96 -9.75
CA ILE A 72 9.86 -4.05 -9.61
C ILE A 72 11.17 -4.79 -9.83
N ASP A 73 11.25 -6.03 -9.38
CA ASP A 73 12.46 -6.83 -9.54
C ASP A 73 12.79 -7.10 -11.01
N LYS A 74 11.79 -7.02 -11.89
CA LYS A 74 11.98 -7.34 -13.29
C LYS A 74 12.26 -6.14 -14.18
N ILE A 75 12.03 -4.93 -13.67
CA ILE A 75 12.19 -3.74 -14.49
C ILE A 75 13.30 -2.87 -13.91
N SER A 76 13.90 -2.07 -14.76
CA SER A 76 14.98 -1.19 -14.34
C SER A 76 14.55 0.24 -14.22
N THR A 77 13.38 0.55 -14.72
CA THR A 77 12.95 1.94 -14.76
C THR A 77 11.43 1.96 -14.76
N ILE A 78 10.89 3.01 -14.23
CA ILE A 78 9.45 3.11 -14.13
C ILE A 78 8.99 4.51 -14.53
#